data_a1c4362c2fcb46bf816d2586c988f9de
#
_entry.id   a1c4362c2fcb46bf816d2586c988f9de
#
_cell.length_a   1.000
_cell.length_b   1.000
_cell.length_c   1.000
_cell.angle_alpha   90.00
_cell.angle_beta   90.00
_cell.angle_gamma   90.00
#
_symmetry.space_group_name_H-M   'P 1'
#
loop_
_entity.id
_entity.type
_entity.pdbx_description
1 polymer ?
#
loop_
_entity_poly.entity_id
_entity_poly.type
_entity_poly.pdbx_seq_one_letter_code
_entity_poly.pdbx_strand_id
1 'polypeptide(L)'
;MGKLGDSLERAVQGAFTRPVPKTAGAQMRYLVKQLKGTRATAAALGISRRTVERYVKNQIKQPRRELATRLEREVRKRWQPQIRAKAKQQAATTDGIVIDTRARFGYTAAPGTTDDARLRHLTQALPPQYAARLFEAQDQGASEQRLRDIAAEGLQEIYFKDHGRRAQDLRVEFTDVDYIDFEL
;
A
#
# COMPACT_ATOMS: atom_id res chain seq x y z
N MET A 1 -7.78 5.47 0.43
CA MET A 1 -6.86 4.52 1.08
C MET A 1 -6.23 5.24 2.25
N GLY A 2 -5.89 4.54 3.31
CA GLY A 2 -5.21 5.13 4.46
C GLY A 2 -3.69 5.15 4.30
N LYS A 3 -2.98 5.65 5.31
CA LYS A 3 -1.51 5.80 5.30
C LYS A 3 -0.76 4.50 4.98
N LEU A 4 -1.19 3.36 5.56
CA LEU A 4 -0.53 2.07 5.33
C LEU A 4 -0.80 1.53 3.93
N GLY A 5 -2.07 1.56 3.49
CA GLY A 5 -2.41 1.08 2.16
C GLY A 5 -1.73 1.88 1.05
N ASP A 6 -1.59 3.20 1.22
CA ASP A 6 -0.86 4.05 0.28
C ASP A 6 0.65 3.81 0.32
N SER A 7 1.22 3.49 1.48
CA SER A 7 2.62 3.16 1.62
C SER A 7 2.96 1.80 0.99
N LEU A 8 2.18 0.75 1.25
CA LEU A 8 2.33 -0.55 0.58
C LEU A 8 2.26 -0.42 -0.94
N GLU A 9 1.36 0.45 -1.44
CA GLU A 9 1.28 0.73 -2.86
C GLU A 9 2.55 1.41 -3.39
N ARG A 10 3.14 2.37 -2.65
CA ARG A 10 4.42 3.01 -3.01
C ARG A 10 5.57 2.01 -3.03
N ALA A 11 5.65 1.13 -2.02
CA ALA A 11 6.68 0.09 -1.97
C ALA A 11 6.69 -0.77 -3.24
N VAL A 12 5.51 -1.27 -3.65
CA VAL A 12 5.37 -2.02 -4.91
C VAL A 12 5.73 -1.19 -6.14
N GLN A 13 5.43 0.12 -6.13
CA GLN A 13 5.78 1.02 -7.24
C GLN A 13 7.29 1.25 -7.36
N GLY A 14 8.05 1.09 -6.27
CA GLY A 14 9.52 1.12 -6.28
C GLY A 14 10.13 0.09 -7.21
N ALA A 15 9.47 -1.05 -7.40
CA ALA A 15 9.92 -2.10 -8.32
C ALA A 15 9.66 -1.80 -9.81
N PHE A 16 8.98 -0.70 -10.17
CA PHE A 16 8.67 -0.39 -11.56
C PHE A 16 9.92 -0.09 -12.39
N THR A 17 10.05 -0.77 -13.52
CA THR A 17 11.17 -0.59 -14.45
C THR A 17 10.94 0.52 -15.47
N ARG A 18 9.71 1.05 -15.58
CA ARG A 18 9.33 2.12 -16.51
C ARG A 18 8.51 3.16 -15.78
N PRO A 19 8.71 4.45 -16.09
CA PRO A 19 7.93 5.51 -15.47
C PRO A 19 6.45 5.42 -15.87
N VAL A 20 5.57 5.75 -14.94
CA VAL A 20 4.12 5.88 -15.20
C VAL A 20 3.90 7.01 -16.22
N PRO A 21 3.00 6.86 -17.20
CA PRO A 21 2.69 7.91 -18.17
C PRO A 21 2.26 9.21 -17.48
N LYS A 22 2.85 10.34 -17.87
CA LYS A 22 2.60 11.66 -17.23
C LYS A 22 1.43 12.42 -17.84
N THR A 23 1.12 12.21 -19.16
CA THR A 23 0.07 12.99 -19.81
C THR A 23 -1.28 12.27 -19.73
N ALA A 24 -2.37 13.03 -19.56
CA ALA A 24 -3.72 12.48 -19.48
C ALA A 24 -4.11 11.64 -20.70
N GLY A 25 -3.70 12.04 -21.90
CA GLY A 25 -3.95 11.27 -23.12
C GLY A 25 -3.21 9.92 -23.12
N ALA A 26 -1.94 9.89 -22.68
CA ALA A 26 -1.19 8.64 -22.59
C ALA A 26 -1.76 7.71 -21.50
N GLN A 27 -2.11 8.26 -20.35
CA GLN A 27 -2.79 7.55 -19.27
C GLN A 27 -4.12 6.95 -19.73
N MET A 28 -4.92 7.75 -20.45
CA MET A 28 -6.22 7.30 -20.95
C MET A 28 -6.09 6.18 -22.00
N ARG A 29 -5.15 6.32 -22.95
CA ARG A 29 -4.86 5.25 -23.93
C ARG A 29 -4.40 3.97 -23.25
N TYR A 30 -3.57 4.10 -22.22
CA TYR A 30 -3.12 2.96 -21.42
C TYR A 30 -4.31 2.26 -20.74
N LEU A 31 -5.19 3.01 -20.05
CA LEU A 31 -6.37 2.41 -19.40
C LEU A 31 -7.34 1.76 -20.39
N VAL A 32 -7.58 2.38 -21.55
CA VAL A 32 -8.41 1.80 -22.60
C VAL A 32 -7.86 0.44 -23.05
N LYS A 33 -6.53 0.32 -23.18
CA LYS A 33 -5.88 -0.94 -23.50
C LYS A 33 -6.03 -1.97 -22.37
N GLN A 34 -5.79 -1.59 -21.13
CA GLN A 34 -5.85 -2.49 -19.97
C GLN A 34 -7.27 -2.97 -19.66
N LEU A 35 -8.25 -2.09 -19.78
CA LEU A 35 -9.66 -2.37 -19.51
C LEU A 35 -10.43 -2.87 -20.75
N LYS A 36 -9.71 -3.10 -21.87
CA LYS A 36 -10.26 -3.63 -23.13
C LYS A 36 -11.41 -2.80 -23.70
N GLY A 37 -11.35 -1.46 -23.55
CA GLY A 37 -12.28 -0.57 -24.22
C GLY A 37 -12.62 0.72 -23.49
N THR A 38 -13.20 1.66 -24.27
CA THR A 38 -13.57 2.99 -23.80
C THR A 38 -14.74 2.98 -22.82
N ARG A 39 -15.67 2.00 -22.95
CA ARG A 39 -16.83 1.86 -22.05
C ARG A 39 -16.40 1.47 -20.64
N ALA A 40 -15.54 0.45 -20.51
CA ALA A 40 -15.02 0.02 -19.22
C ALA A 40 -14.16 1.10 -18.56
N THR A 41 -13.35 1.81 -19.35
CA THR A 41 -12.56 2.95 -18.88
C THR A 41 -13.45 4.09 -18.37
N ALA A 42 -14.52 4.39 -19.08
CA ALA A 42 -15.51 5.41 -18.69
C ALA A 42 -16.16 5.08 -17.33
N ALA A 43 -16.58 3.82 -17.15
CA ALA A 43 -17.15 3.31 -15.91
C ALA A 43 -16.14 3.40 -14.75
N ALA A 44 -14.90 2.94 -14.95
CA ALA A 44 -13.85 2.99 -13.93
C ALA A 44 -13.50 4.42 -13.47
N LEU A 45 -13.61 5.39 -14.37
CA LEU A 45 -13.30 6.80 -14.09
C LEU A 45 -14.53 7.64 -13.71
N GLY A 46 -15.75 7.09 -13.80
CA GLY A 46 -16.99 7.83 -13.54
C GLY A 46 -17.21 9.00 -14.52
N ILE A 47 -16.89 8.79 -15.82
CA ILE A 47 -17.04 9.81 -16.87
C ILE A 47 -17.75 9.21 -18.10
N SER A 48 -18.17 10.07 -19.03
CA SER A 48 -18.80 9.60 -20.28
C SER A 48 -17.78 8.94 -21.23
N ARG A 49 -18.23 7.97 -22.03
CA ARG A 49 -17.43 7.35 -23.09
C ARG A 49 -16.87 8.39 -24.06
N ARG A 50 -17.69 9.39 -24.45
CA ARG A 50 -17.28 10.50 -25.32
C ARG A 50 -16.12 11.29 -24.73
N THR A 51 -16.10 11.49 -23.40
CA THR A 51 -14.99 12.15 -22.72
C THR A 51 -13.70 11.32 -22.81
N VAL A 52 -13.77 10.00 -22.61
CA VAL A 52 -12.62 9.10 -22.81
C VAL A 52 -12.06 9.23 -24.21
N GLU A 53 -12.92 9.17 -25.23
CA GLU A 53 -12.53 9.26 -26.65
C GLU A 53 -11.83 10.59 -26.98
N ARG A 54 -12.31 11.72 -26.39
CA ARG A 54 -11.68 13.04 -26.56
C ARG A 54 -10.28 13.09 -25.95
N TYR A 55 -10.05 12.47 -24.79
CA TYR A 55 -8.71 12.37 -24.20
C TYR A 55 -7.79 11.47 -25.05
N VAL A 56 -8.29 10.32 -25.52
CA VAL A 56 -7.53 9.41 -26.37
C VAL A 56 -7.07 10.12 -27.66
N LYS A 57 -7.92 10.96 -28.23
CA LYS A 57 -7.63 11.79 -29.43
C LYS A 57 -6.86 13.08 -29.10
N ASN A 58 -6.42 13.30 -27.85
CA ASN A 58 -5.75 14.53 -27.39
C ASN A 58 -6.53 15.83 -27.62
N GLN A 59 -7.85 15.77 -27.78
CA GLN A 59 -8.73 16.93 -27.86
C GLN A 59 -8.87 17.66 -26.52
N ILE A 60 -8.70 16.92 -25.42
CA ILE A 60 -8.62 17.48 -24.07
C ILE A 60 -7.25 17.10 -23.50
N LYS A 61 -6.46 18.12 -23.16
CA LYS A 61 -5.08 17.91 -22.67
C LYS A 61 -5.01 17.87 -21.12
N GLN A 62 -5.82 18.69 -20.47
CA GLN A 62 -5.79 18.83 -19.01
C GLN A 62 -7.11 18.39 -18.38
N PRO A 63 -7.11 17.35 -17.55
CA PRO A 63 -8.27 16.96 -16.78
C PRO A 63 -8.50 17.90 -15.60
N ARG A 64 -9.74 18.01 -15.12
CA ARG A 64 -10.02 18.62 -13.82
C ARG A 64 -9.31 17.83 -12.72
N ARG A 65 -8.94 18.50 -11.63
CA ARG A 65 -8.14 17.94 -10.53
C ARG A 65 -8.66 16.56 -10.04
N GLU A 66 -9.95 16.44 -9.79
CA GLU A 66 -10.56 15.18 -9.33
C GLU A 66 -10.41 14.04 -10.35
N LEU A 67 -10.61 14.34 -11.65
CA LEU A 67 -10.41 13.35 -12.69
C LEU A 67 -8.93 13.02 -12.87
N ALA A 68 -8.04 13.98 -12.77
CA ALA A 68 -6.59 13.76 -12.81
C ALA A 68 -6.17 12.76 -11.72
N THR A 69 -6.59 12.98 -10.48
CA THR A 69 -6.29 12.10 -9.35
C THR A 69 -6.85 10.70 -9.56
N ARG A 70 -8.11 10.57 -10.01
CA ARG A 70 -8.69 9.25 -10.31
C ARG A 70 -7.96 8.54 -11.43
N LEU A 71 -7.66 9.26 -12.50
CA LEU A 71 -6.95 8.73 -13.68
C LEU A 71 -5.57 8.21 -13.29
N GLU A 72 -4.80 9.01 -12.55
CA GLU A 72 -3.48 8.61 -12.08
C GLU A 72 -3.54 7.37 -11.19
N ARG A 73 -4.46 7.34 -10.21
CA ARG A 73 -4.67 6.20 -9.32
C ARG A 73 -4.99 4.93 -10.11
N GLU A 74 -5.93 5.00 -11.06
CA GLU A 74 -6.33 3.84 -11.87
C GLU A 74 -5.21 3.34 -12.79
N VAL A 75 -4.38 4.25 -13.31
CA VAL A 75 -3.18 3.89 -14.08
C VAL A 75 -2.16 3.21 -13.17
N ARG A 76 -1.78 3.82 -12.03
CA ARG A 76 -0.79 3.26 -11.10
C ARG A 76 -1.19 1.86 -10.63
N LYS A 77 -2.45 1.69 -10.27
CA LYS A 77 -2.99 0.39 -9.84
C LYS A 77 -2.79 -0.73 -10.87
N ARG A 78 -2.77 -0.39 -12.17
CA ARG A 78 -2.65 -1.37 -13.27
C ARG A 78 -1.30 -1.33 -13.98
N TRP A 79 -0.39 -0.44 -13.55
CA TRP A 79 0.89 -0.27 -14.22
C TRP A 79 1.78 -1.49 -13.98
N GLN A 80 2.38 -2.03 -15.05
CA GLN A 80 3.30 -3.17 -15.02
C GLN A 80 2.80 -4.34 -14.15
N PRO A 81 1.65 -4.97 -14.46
CA PRO A 81 1.03 -5.93 -13.57
C PRO A 81 1.91 -7.14 -13.26
N GLN A 82 2.74 -7.59 -14.21
CA GLN A 82 3.67 -8.70 -14.00
C GLN A 82 4.81 -8.33 -13.03
N ILE A 83 5.35 -7.11 -13.15
CA ILE A 83 6.38 -6.62 -12.21
C ILE A 83 5.80 -6.48 -10.80
N ARG A 84 4.58 -5.93 -10.69
CA ARG A 84 3.86 -5.86 -9.41
C ARG A 84 3.67 -7.23 -8.77
N ALA A 85 3.16 -8.19 -9.56
CA ALA A 85 2.94 -9.56 -9.08
C ALA A 85 4.24 -10.21 -8.62
N LYS A 86 5.32 -10.06 -9.42
CA LYS A 86 6.64 -10.58 -9.06
C LYS A 86 7.19 -9.95 -7.79
N ALA A 87 7.11 -8.63 -7.64
CA ALA A 87 7.59 -7.92 -6.45
C ALA A 87 6.82 -8.38 -5.19
N LYS A 88 5.48 -8.42 -5.25
CA LYS A 88 4.67 -8.94 -4.14
C LYS A 88 5.00 -10.39 -3.81
N GLN A 89 5.15 -11.24 -4.81
CA GLN A 89 5.49 -12.65 -4.62
C GLN A 89 6.87 -12.80 -3.97
N GLN A 90 7.87 -12.07 -4.45
CA GLN A 90 9.23 -12.13 -3.91
C GLN A 90 9.27 -11.67 -2.45
N ALA A 91 8.59 -10.56 -2.12
CA ALA A 91 8.45 -10.13 -0.73
C ALA A 91 7.70 -11.14 0.14
N ALA A 92 6.65 -11.78 -0.40
CA ALA A 92 5.83 -12.76 0.32
C ALA A 92 6.49 -14.12 0.53
N THR A 93 7.54 -14.45 -0.22
CA THR A 93 8.17 -15.79 -0.17
C THR A 93 9.63 -15.77 0.26
N THR A 94 10.35 -14.69 0.03
CA THR A 94 11.81 -14.66 0.19
C THR A 94 12.31 -13.46 0.99
N ASP A 95 12.01 -12.24 0.56
CA ASP A 95 12.69 -11.05 1.07
C ASP A 95 12.03 -10.45 2.31
N GLY A 96 10.71 -10.66 2.47
CA GLY A 96 9.92 -9.94 3.47
C GLY A 96 9.61 -8.50 3.05
N ILE A 97 9.39 -7.63 4.02
CA ILE A 97 9.12 -6.21 3.80
C ILE A 97 9.75 -5.38 4.92
N VAL A 98 10.42 -4.30 4.58
CA VAL A 98 10.92 -3.35 5.59
C VAL A 98 9.82 -2.39 5.95
N ILE A 99 9.59 -2.22 7.25
CA ILE A 99 8.71 -1.19 7.81
C ILE A 99 9.57 -0.12 8.48
N ASP A 100 9.35 1.14 8.10
CA ASP A 100 9.87 2.32 8.78
C ASP A 100 8.69 3.10 9.35
N THR A 101 8.66 3.29 10.65
CA THR A 101 7.52 3.92 11.32
C THR A 101 7.93 4.76 12.50
N ARG A 102 7.26 5.91 12.66
CA ARG A 102 7.23 6.69 13.89
C ARG A 102 5.83 6.67 14.44
N ALA A 103 5.66 5.95 15.54
CA ALA A 103 4.35 5.71 16.13
C ALA A 103 4.43 5.60 17.66
N ARG A 104 3.29 5.83 18.30
CA ARG A 104 3.08 5.44 19.69
C ARG A 104 2.61 4.00 19.74
N PHE A 105 3.28 3.21 20.55
CA PHE A 105 2.93 1.82 20.78
C PHE A 105 2.34 1.67 22.17
N GLY A 106 1.08 1.21 22.25
CA GLY A 106 0.47 0.71 23.45
C GLY A 106 0.83 -0.75 23.67
N TYR A 107 0.93 -1.14 24.92
CA TYR A 107 1.26 -2.50 25.33
C TYR A 107 0.17 -3.01 26.26
N THR A 108 -0.37 -4.19 25.99
CA THR A 108 -1.13 -4.93 26.98
C THR A 108 -0.16 -5.87 27.65
N ALA A 109 0.31 -5.51 28.83
CA ALA A 109 1.26 -6.31 29.61
C ALA A 109 0.58 -6.98 30.79
N ALA A 110 1.28 -7.96 31.42
CA ALA A 110 0.79 -8.63 32.62
C ALA A 110 0.52 -7.63 33.76
N PRO A 111 -0.42 -7.92 34.69
CA PRO A 111 -0.75 -7.03 35.82
C PRO A 111 0.50 -6.61 36.59
N GLY A 112 0.69 -5.29 36.74
CA GLY A 112 1.82 -4.71 37.49
C GLY A 112 2.91 -4.03 36.65
N THR A 113 2.77 -4.02 35.29
CA THR A 113 3.64 -3.25 34.40
C THR A 113 2.95 -1.96 33.93
N THR A 114 3.71 -0.84 33.92
CA THR A 114 3.20 0.44 33.41
C THR A 114 3.05 0.39 31.88
N ASP A 115 1.82 0.59 31.41
CA ASP A 115 1.45 0.65 29.98
C ASP A 115 1.63 2.08 29.44
N ASP A 116 2.83 2.60 29.52
CA ASP A 116 3.16 3.91 28.98
C ASP A 116 3.37 3.83 27.48
N ALA A 117 2.38 4.27 26.69
CA ALA A 117 2.49 4.42 25.26
C ALA A 117 3.64 5.39 24.90
N ARG A 118 4.75 4.85 24.40
CA ARG A 118 5.93 5.64 24.03
C ARG A 118 6.01 5.85 22.53
N LEU A 119 6.33 7.08 22.13
CA LEU A 119 6.68 7.38 20.76
C LEU A 119 8.02 6.71 20.41
N ARG A 120 8.02 5.87 19.38
CA ARG A 120 9.22 5.19 18.89
C ARG A 120 9.36 5.40 17.38
N HIS A 121 10.60 5.49 16.96
CA HIS A 121 10.98 5.39 15.57
C HIS A 121 11.65 4.03 15.37
N LEU A 122 11.07 3.20 14.51
CA LEU A 122 11.51 1.83 14.29
C LEU A 122 11.62 1.57 12.79
N THR A 123 12.78 1.03 12.40
CA THR A 123 13.00 0.46 11.06
C THR A 123 13.31 -1.02 11.24
N GLN A 124 12.41 -1.89 10.75
CA GLN A 124 12.51 -3.33 10.96
C GLN A 124 12.17 -4.09 9.68
N ALA A 125 12.94 -5.14 9.39
CA ALA A 125 12.60 -6.10 8.36
C ALA A 125 11.59 -7.12 8.92
N LEU A 126 10.38 -7.12 8.36
CA LEU A 126 9.36 -8.11 8.69
C LEU A 126 9.51 -9.32 7.77
N PRO A 127 9.43 -10.54 8.32
CA PRO A 127 9.53 -11.78 7.55
C PRO A 127 8.48 -11.91 6.43
N PRO A 128 8.72 -12.79 5.44
CA PRO A 128 7.84 -12.96 4.28
C PRO A 128 6.37 -13.22 4.61
N GLN A 129 6.07 -13.92 5.71
CA GLN A 129 4.69 -14.18 6.11
C GLN A 129 3.90 -12.89 6.41
N TYR A 130 4.53 -11.85 6.92
CA TYR A 130 3.87 -10.57 7.18
C TYR A 130 3.67 -9.78 5.88
N ALA A 131 4.64 -9.82 4.96
CA ALA A 131 4.48 -9.25 3.63
C ALA A 131 3.30 -9.90 2.89
N ALA A 132 3.20 -11.24 2.92
CA ALA A 132 2.10 -12.00 2.33
C ALA A 132 0.75 -11.54 2.90
N ARG A 133 0.60 -11.51 4.23
CA ARG A 133 -0.63 -11.10 4.92
C ARG A 133 -1.02 -9.65 4.63
N LEU A 134 -0.06 -8.73 4.59
CA LEU A 134 -0.30 -7.32 4.27
C LEU A 134 -0.80 -7.16 2.84
N PHE A 135 -0.17 -7.80 1.87
CA PHE A 135 -0.61 -7.73 0.47
C PHE A 135 -1.95 -8.43 0.24
N GLU A 136 -2.17 -9.58 0.84
CA GLU A 136 -3.47 -10.26 0.77
C GLU A 136 -4.59 -9.41 1.35
N ALA A 137 -4.41 -8.86 2.54
CA ALA A 137 -5.37 -7.96 3.16
C ALA A 137 -5.63 -6.72 2.28
N GLN A 138 -4.59 -6.11 1.71
CA GLN A 138 -4.73 -4.98 0.78
C GLN A 138 -5.53 -5.35 -0.47
N ASP A 139 -5.26 -6.50 -1.08
CA ASP A 139 -5.92 -6.96 -2.30
C ASP A 139 -7.40 -7.32 -2.04
N GLN A 140 -7.73 -7.78 -0.85
CA GLN A 140 -9.10 -8.01 -0.36
C GLN A 140 -9.83 -6.72 0.05
N GLY A 141 -9.17 -5.57 0.03
CA GLY A 141 -9.75 -4.29 0.40
C GLY A 141 -9.97 -4.13 1.91
N ALA A 142 -9.15 -4.77 2.72
CA ALA A 142 -9.20 -4.67 4.17
C ALA A 142 -9.09 -3.22 4.67
N SER A 143 -9.64 -2.98 5.87
CA SER A 143 -9.57 -1.68 6.52
C SER A 143 -8.13 -1.30 6.89
N GLU A 144 -7.88 0.00 7.04
CA GLU A 144 -6.61 0.52 7.53
C GLU A 144 -6.25 -0.06 8.91
N GLN A 145 -7.25 -0.29 9.76
CA GLN A 145 -7.04 -0.91 11.06
C GLN A 145 -6.50 -2.34 10.92
N ARG A 146 -7.05 -3.14 10.01
CA ARG A 146 -6.57 -4.50 9.78
C ARG A 146 -5.11 -4.52 9.29
N LEU A 147 -4.72 -3.59 8.45
CA LEU A 147 -3.32 -3.46 8.01
C LEU A 147 -2.41 -3.07 9.18
N ARG A 148 -2.87 -2.17 10.07
CA ARG A 148 -2.16 -1.81 11.31
C ARG A 148 -1.95 -3.02 12.21
N ASP A 149 -3.00 -3.81 12.41
CA ASP A 149 -2.94 -5.00 13.28
C ASP A 149 -1.87 -5.98 12.77
N ILE A 150 -1.84 -6.25 11.46
CA ILE A 150 -0.83 -7.14 10.86
C ILE A 150 0.59 -6.57 11.02
N ALA A 151 0.78 -5.28 10.81
CA ALA A 151 2.08 -4.64 10.98
C ALA A 151 2.52 -4.65 12.46
N ALA A 152 1.58 -4.40 13.39
CA ALA A 152 1.85 -4.44 14.84
C ALA A 152 2.22 -5.85 15.30
N GLU A 153 1.53 -6.89 14.80
CA GLU A 153 1.89 -8.29 15.08
C GLU A 153 3.31 -8.61 14.61
N GLY A 154 3.70 -8.14 13.40
CA GLY A 154 5.05 -8.33 12.87
C GLY A 154 6.12 -7.63 13.73
N LEU A 155 5.91 -6.38 14.09
CA LEU A 155 6.81 -5.65 14.99
C LEU A 155 6.84 -6.28 16.39
N GLN A 156 5.72 -6.76 16.89
CA GLN A 156 5.64 -7.48 18.16
C GLN A 156 6.57 -8.70 18.17
N GLU A 157 6.51 -9.52 17.13
CA GLU A 157 7.32 -10.73 17.04
C GLU A 157 8.81 -10.41 16.93
N ILE A 158 9.17 -9.49 16.04
CA ILE A 158 10.58 -9.25 15.67
C ILE A 158 11.28 -8.34 16.67
N TYR A 159 10.67 -7.20 17.00
CA TYR A 159 11.29 -6.17 17.81
C TYR A 159 11.00 -6.34 19.31
N PHE A 160 9.74 -6.51 19.69
CA PHE A 160 9.35 -6.49 21.10
C PHE A 160 9.56 -7.85 21.78
N LYS A 161 9.28 -8.94 21.10
CA LYS A 161 9.47 -10.31 21.63
C LYS A 161 10.84 -10.91 21.30
N ASP A 162 11.66 -10.22 20.51
CA ASP A 162 12.98 -10.74 20.11
C ASP A 162 12.90 -12.20 19.61
N HIS A 163 12.06 -12.44 18.62
CA HIS A 163 11.76 -13.78 18.09
C HIS A 163 11.23 -14.76 19.15
N GLY A 164 10.40 -14.28 20.07
CA GLY A 164 9.80 -15.11 21.12
C GLY A 164 10.68 -15.34 22.35
N ARG A 165 11.86 -14.69 22.43
CA ARG A 165 12.78 -14.82 23.57
C ARG A 165 12.38 -13.99 24.79
N ARG A 166 11.49 -13.01 24.61
CA ARG A 166 11.05 -12.07 25.66
C ARG A 166 9.53 -11.93 25.65
N ALA A 167 8.96 -11.58 26.81
CA ALA A 167 7.60 -11.07 26.98
C ALA A 167 6.54 -11.85 26.16
N GLN A 168 6.38 -13.15 26.40
CA GLN A 168 5.50 -14.04 25.62
C GLN A 168 4.04 -13.55 25.55
N ASP A 169 3.53 -12.89 26.60
CA ASP A 169 2.15 -12.41 26.72
C ASP A 169 1.98 -10.95 26.25
N LEU A 170 3.03 -10.31 25.74
CA LEU A 170 2.98 -8.92 25.28
C LEU A 170 2.13 -8.81 24.00
N ARG A 171 1.13 -7.94 24.03
CA ARG A 171 0.43 -7.47 22.83
C ARG A 171 0.84 -6.03 22.54
N VAL A 172 1.13 -5.76 21.28
CA VAL A 172 1.55 -4.45 20.78
C VAL A 172 0.48 -3.90 19.86
N GLU A 173 0.07 -2.66 20.09
CA GLU A 173 -0.90 -1.95 19.26
C GLU A 173 -0.34 -0.59 18.86
N PHE A 174 -0.64 -0.17 17.64
CA PHE A 174 -0.43 1.22 17.23
C PHE A 174 -1.53 2.09 17.84
N THR A 175 -1.21 2.95 18.80
CA THR A 175 -2.15 3.90 19.39
C THR A 175 -2.22 5.18 18.59
N ASP A 176 -1.09 5.64 18.05
CA ASP A 176 -1.02 6.80 17.15
C ASP A 176 0.12 6.61 16.15
N VAL A 177 -0.11 6.95 14.88
CA VAL A 177 0.85 6.79 13.80
C VAL A 177 1.16 8.13 13.15
N ASP A 178 2.34 8.70 13.45
CA ASP A 178 2.83 9.90 12.80
C ASP A 178 3.09 9.62 11.32
N TYR A 179 3.93 8.64 11.05
CA TYR A 179 4.14 8.13 9.70
C TYR A 179 4.44 6.63 9.72
N ILE A 180 4.24 6.03 8.56
CA ILE A 180 4.60 4.65 8.27
C ILE A 180 4.97 4.54 6.79
N ASP A 181 6.08 3.91 6.51
CA ASP A 181 6.53 3.60 5.16
C ASP A 181 6.98 2.15 5.04
N PHE A 182 6.84 1.60 3.83
CA PHE A 182 7.24 0.25 3.52
C PHE A 182 8.19 0.25 2.32
N GLU A 183 9.20 -0.65 2.36
CA GLU A 183 10.14 -0.90 1.28
C GLU A 183 10.21 -2.40 0.98
N LEU A 184 10.45 -2.75 -0.31
CA LEU A 184 10.60 -4.11 -0.82
C LEU A 184 12.03 -4.40 -1.20
#